data_fe2285fb51f714343085545cd1786805
#
_entry.id   fe2285fb51f714343085545cd1786805
#
_cell.length_a   1.000
_cell.length_b   1.000
_cell.length_c   1.000
_cell.angle_alpha   90.00
_cell.angle_beta   90.00
_cell.angle_gamma   90.00
#
_symmetry.space_group_name_H-M   'P 1'
#
loop_
_entity.id
_entity.type
_entity.pdbx_description
1 polymer ?
#
loop_
_entity_poly.entity_id
_entity_poly.type
_entity_poly.pdbx_seq_one_letter_code
_entity_poly.pdbx_strand_id
1 'polypeptide(L)'
;MTSSTSPVASVILAVYNAQDSIVACIKSLMRQSLPIELIVVDDGSSDNTKSLMIRTIELFPQAKITFLSQSHGGPALARNLGAKQARSDILLFVDADMRFDKDYVKDLIKPIQIGKVVGTYTTEECVGNWDNVWARCWNRQEGWEDKKRFKPNPPKYGTDFRAILKSEFDKVGGFDHIGYTDTWSLFNKLGVRPLSTKAVCYHKNPDALSAVFRQARWSAKRPYKYGLFGTIYALLRTSFPISLVLGLTKSIYLLIPPRPSEAHQSEGGFFVIFKVVYDWGRFVGIIEMVTIGKLSK
;
A
#
# COMPACT_ATOMS: atom_id res chain seq x y z
N MET A 1 38.72 3.17 9.58
CA MET A 1 37.97 1.97 9.96
C MET A 1 36.51 2.37 10.09
N THR A 2 35.72 2.18 9.06
CA THR A 2 34.27 2.45 9.10
C THR A 2 33.62 1.33 9.91
N SER A 3 33.18 1.64 11.12
CA SER A 3 32.37 0.75 11.94
C SER A 3 31.15 0.34 11.11
N SER A 4 31.16 -0.90 10.62
CA SER A 4 30.01 -1.52 9.96
C SER A 4 28.94 -1.76 11.01
N THR A 5 28.17 -0.71 11.32
CA THR A 5 27.01 -0.88 12.21
C THR A 5 26.07 -1.89 11.59
N SER A 6 25.70 -2.91 12.36
CA SER A 6 24.72 -3.92 11.92
C SER A 6 23.38 -3.23 11.60
N PRO A 7 22.68 -3.62 10.53
CA PRO A 7 21.37 -3.04 10.21
C PRO A 7 20.37 -3.29 11.35
N VAL A 8 19.64 -2.26 11.73
CA VAL A 8 18.63 -2.34 12.80
C VAL A 8 17.34 -3.02 12.35
N ALA A 9 17.13 -3.07 11.04
CA ALA A 9 15.96 -3.68 10.43
C ALA A 9 16.24 -4.09 8.98
N SER A 10 15.56 -5.13 8.51
CA SER A 10 15.52 -5.55 7.11
C SER A 10 14.24 -5.01 6.47
N VAL A 11 14.40 -4.11 5.50
CA VAL A 11 13.30 -3.53 4.73
C VAL A 11 13.07 -4.38 3.49
N ILE A 12 11.89 -4.96 3.37
CA ILE A 12 11.45 -5.79 2.24
C ILE A 12 10.58 -4.94 1.31
N LEU A 13 11.04 -4.76 0.09
CA LEU A 13 10.39 -4.00 -0.97
C LEU A 13 9.97 -4.97 -2.08
N ALA A 14 8.69 -5.34 -2.10
CA ALA A 14 8.09 -6.10 -3.19
C ALA A 14 7.73 -5.14 -4.34
N VAL A 15 8.13 -5.48 -5.56
CA VAL A 15 8.02 -4.59 -6.72
C VAL A 15 7.41 -5.32 -7.90
N TYR A 16 6.41 -4.70 -8.53
CA TYR A 16 5.82 -5.16 -9.79
C TYR A 16 5.36 -3.95 -10.62
N ASN A 17 5.92 -3.75 -11.83
CA ASN A 17 5.56 -2.68 -12.76
C ASN A 17 5.47 -1.30 -12.10
N ALA A 18 6.57 -0.84 -11.48
CA ALA A 18 6.65 0.38 -10.69
C ALA A 18 7.67 1.40 -11.27
N GLN A 19 7.87 1.42 -12.59
CA GLN A 19 8.87 2.27 -13.25
C GLN A 19 8.75 3.77 -12.88
N ASP A 20 7.53 4.27 -12.60
CA ASP A 20 7.27 5.70 -12.31
C ASP A 20 7.56 6.10 -10.86
N SER A 21 7.85 5.14 -9.97
CA SER A 21 7.97 5.40 -8.53
C SER A 21 9.20 4.77 -7.88
N ILE A 22 9.70 3.66 -8.41
CA ILE A 22 10.73 2.84 -7.78
C ILE A 22 12.02 3.60 -7.44
N VAL A 23 12.46 4.51 -8.32
CA VAL A 23 13.68 5.32 -8.10
C VAL A 23 13.53 6.20 -6.85
N ALA A 24 12.39 6.88 -6.72
CA ALA A 24 12.12 7.76 -5.58
C ALA A 24 11.96 6.96 -4.28
N CYS A 25 11.33 5.78 -4.36
CA CYS A 25 11.19 4.85 -3.24
C CYS A 25 12.57 4.42 -2.70
N ILE A 26 13.43 3.82 -3.53
CA ILE A 26 14.77 3.37 -3.14
C ILE A 26 15.60 4.53 -2.58
N LYS A 27 15.63 5.69 -3.27
CA LYS A 27 16.39 6.86 -2.80
C LYS A 27 15.92 7.34 -1.43
N SER A 28 14.63 7.26 -1.11
CA SER A 28 14.12 7.65 0.21
C SER A 28 14.49 6.64 1.31
N LEU A 29 14.55 5.35 0.99
CA LEU A 29 15.03 4.30 1.90
C LEU A 29 16.53 4.43 2.18
N MET A 30 17.32 4.79 1.18
CA MET A 30 18.78 5.00 1.37
C MET A 30 19.13 6.25 2.19
N ARG A 31 18.14 7.11 2.49
CA ARG A 31 18.31 8.32 3.32
C ARG A 31 17.82 8.15 4.75
N GLN A 32 17.51 6.92 5.17
CA GLN A 32 17.07 6.69 6.55
C GLN A 32 18.17 7.04 7.55
N SER A 33 17.76 7.59 8.71
CA SER A 33 18.68 8.00 9.78
C SER A 33 19.35 6.83 10.52
N LEU A 34 18.79 5.63 10.38
CA LEU A 34 19.36 4.39 10.92
C LEU A 34 19.86 3.48 9.81
N PRO A 35 20.90 2.67 10.06
CA PRO A 35 21.39 1.71 9.08
C PRO A 35 20.35 0.60 8.86
N ILE A 36 20.00 0.36 7.60
CA ILE A 36 19.05 -0.67 7.19
C ILE A 36 19.69 -1.67 6.23
N GLU A 37 19.15 -2.87 6.17
CA GLU A 37 19.30 -3.79 5.06
C GLU A 37 18.09 -3.64 4.14
N LEU A 38 18.31 -3.43 2.85
CA LEU A 38 17.23 -3.36 1.86
C LEU A 38 17.20 -4.62 1.01
N ILE A 39 16.07 -5.30 0.98
CA ILE A 39 15.84 -6.49 0.16
C ILE A 39 14.75 -6.15 -0.86
N VAL A 40 15.15 -6.03 -2.12
CA VAL A 40 14.25 -5.69 -3.22
C VAL A 40 13.91 -6.97 -3.97
N VAL A 41 12.62 -7.26 -4.10
CA VAL A 41 12.11 -8.43 -4.80
C VAL A 41 11.28 -8.00 -5.99
N ASP A 42 11.81 -8.18 -7.20
CA ASP A 42 11.09 -7.99 -8.44
C ASP A 42 10.18 -9.18 -8.71
N ASP A 43 8.89 -8.95 -8.68
CA ASP A 43 7.85 -9.97 -8.90
C ASP A 43 7.52 -10.13 -10.40
N GLY A 44 8.54 -10.18 -11.26
CA GLY A 44 8.38 -10.42 -12.69
C GLY A 44 7.87 -9.20 -13.46
N SER A 45 8.41 -8.00 -13.19
CA SER A 45 8.05 -6.78 -13.91
C SER A 45 8.33 -6.90 -15.41
N SER A 46 7.40 -6.39 -16.22
CA SER A 46 7.44 -6.38 -17.69
C SER A 46 7.77 -4.99 -18.27
N ASP A 47 7.80 -3.96 -17.44
CA ASP A 47 8.17 -2.58 -17.80
C ASP A 47 9.66 -2.29 -17.49
N ASN A 48 10.05 -1.02 -17.47
CA ASN A 48 11.43 -0.61 -17.18
C ASN A 48 11.84 -0.71 -15.71
N THR A 49 10.99 -1.23 -14.83
CA THR A 49 11.21 -1.30 -13.36
C THR A 49 12.55 -1.94 -13.03
N LYS A 50 12.83 -3.12 -13.58
CA LYS A 50 14.06 -3.88 -13.28
C LYS A 50 15.33 -3.10 -13.63
N SER A 51 15.38 -2.49 -14.81
CA SER A 51 16.55 -1.71 -15.26
C SER A 51 16.74 -0.45 -14.40
N LEU A 52 15.65 0.22 -14.01
CA LEU A 52 15.69 1.38 -13.12
C LEU A 52 16.14 1.02 -11.71
N MET A 53 15.69 -0.11 -11.17
CA MET A 53 16.16 -0.61 -9.88
C MET A 53 17.66 -0.86 -9.87
N ILE A 54 18.18 -1.63 -10.84
CA ILE A 54 19.61 -1.98 -10.93
C ILE A 54 20.44 -0.70 -10.96
N ARG A 55 20.14 0.23 -11.89
CA ARG A 55 20.85 1.52 -11.99
C ARG A 55 20.75 2.35 -10.71
N THR A 56 19.62 2.27 -9.99
CA THR A 56 19.46 3.06 -8.76
C THR A 56 20.26 2.45 -7.62
N ILE A 57 20.33 1.12 -7.53
CA ILE A 57 21.10 0.40 -6.51
C ILE A 57 22.61 0.67 -6.70
N GLU A 58 23.08 0.71 -7.93
CA GLU A 58 24.48 1.04 -8.25
C GLU A 58 24.94 2.42 -7.74
N LEU A 59 24.01 3.35 -7.51
CA LEU A 59 24.33 4.65 -6.89
C LEU A 59 24.68 4.55 -5.39
N PHE A 60 24.45 3.39 -4.75
CA PHE A 60 24.66 3.17 -3.32
C PHE A 60 25.58 1.97 -3.04
N PRO A 61 26.82 1.97 -3.52
CA PRO A 61 27.71 0.80 -3.46
C PRO A 61 28.07 0.38 -2.03
N GLN A 62 27.91 1.27 -1.04
CA GLN A 62 28.19 0.98 0.38
C GLN A 62 26.93 0.50 1.13
N ALA A 63 25.74 0.55 0.51
CA ALA A 63 24.51 0.12 1.15
C ALA A 63 24.36 -1.41 1.12
N LYS A 64 23.78 -1.97 2.17
CA LYS A 64 23.45 -3.41 2.22
C LYS A 64 22.14 -3.64 1.44
N ILE A 65 22.25 -3.86 0.13
CA ILE A 65 21.12 -4.10 -0.76
C ILE A 65 21.23 -5.49 -1.37
N THR A 66 20.15 -6.27 -1.24
CA THR A 66 19.97 -7.56 -1.90
C THR A 66 18.89 -7.43 -2.96
N PHE A 67 19.18 -7.81 -4.19
CA PHE A 67 18.22 -7.86 -5.28
C PHE A 67 17.84 -9.30 -5.60
N LEU A 68 16.54 -9.57 -5.64
CA LEU A 68 15.95 -10.85 -6.00
C LEU A 68 14.94 -10.67 -7.13
N SER A 69 14.71 -11.68 -7.93
CA SER A 69 13.69 -11.71 -8.97
C SER A 69 12.98 -13.06 -8.96
N GLN A 70 11.65 -13.02 -9.17
CA GLN A 70 10.84 -14.23 -9.32
C GLN A 70 9.85 -14.05 -10.48
N SER A 71 9.23 -15.13 -10.93
CA SER A 71 8.06 -15.06 -11.80
C SER A 71 6.88 -14.45 -11.07
N HIS A 72 6.03 -13.68 -11.76
CA HIS A 72 4.90 -13.00 -11.13
C HIS A 72 4.01 -13.94 -10.32
N GLY A 73 4.04 -13.74 -9.02
CA GLY A 73 3.33 -14.55 -8.03
C GLY A 73 2.47 -13.74 -7.07
N GLY A 74 2.59 -12.41 -7.09
CA GLY A 74 1.87 -11.49 -6.23
C GLY A 74 2.66 -11.07 -4.98
N PRO A 75 2.19 -10.01 -4.29
CA PRO A 75 2.94 -9.33 -3.25
C PRO A 75 3.26 -10.20 -2.04
N ALA A 76 2.38 -11.13 -1.65
CA ALA A 76 2.61 -12.04 -0.54
C ALA A 76 3.85 -12.91 -0.76
N LEU A 77 3.96 -13.54 -1.96
CA LEU A 77 5.09 -14.41 -2.28
C LEU A 77 6.39 -13.62 -2.35
N ALA A 78 6.36 -12.44 -2.97
CA ALA A 78 7.53 -11.56 -3.05
C ALA A 78 7.98 -11.10 -1.65
N ARG A 79 7.07 -10.68 -0.77
CA ARG A 79 7.38 -10.32 0.61
C ARG A 79 7.94 -11.50 1.41
N ASN A 80 7.35 -12.69 1.28
CA ASN A 80 7.83 -13.90 1.94
C ASN A 80 9.24 -14.30 1.45
N LEU A 81 9.50 -14.17 0.14
CA LEU A 81 10.83 -14.43 -0.42
C LEU A 81 11.87 -13.47 0.17
N GLY A 82 11.54 -12.16 0.24
CA GLY A 82 12.41 -11.16 0.85
C GLY A 82 12.65 -11.43 2.34
N ALA A 83 11.61 -11.78 3.09
CA ALA A 83 11.70 -12.04 4.53
C ALA A 83 12.63 -13.24 4.85
N LYS A 84 12.69 -14.25 3.98
CA LYS A 84 13.62 -15.39 4.12
C LYS A 84 15.09 -14.98 4.01
N GLN A 85 15.40 -13.90 3.28
CA GLN A 85 16.77 -13.37 3.12
C GLN A 85 17.16 -12.37 4.20
N ALA A 86 16.20 -11.93 5.00
CA ALA A 86 16.39 -10.90 6.04
C ALA A 86 17.28 -11.41 7.18
N ARG A 87 18.24 -10.58 7.57
CA ARG A 87 19.25 -10.89 8.62
C ARG A 87 18.95 -10.16 9.94
N SER A 88 18.13 -9.11 9.91
CA SER A 88 17.75 -8.37 11.11
C SER A 88 16.56 -9.01 11.81
N ASP A 89 16.46 -8.81 13.12
CA ASP A 89 15.37 -9.33 13.95
C ASP A 89 14.04 -8.57 13.72
N ILE A 90 14.07 -7.46 13.02
CA ILE A 90 12.88 -6.67 12.70
C ILE A 90 12.73 -6.59 11.16
N LEU A 91 11.56 -7.02 10.68
CA LEU A 91 11.18 -6.92 9.28
C LEU A 91 10.29 -5.69 9.07
N LEU A 92 10.53 -4.95 7.99
CA LEU A 92 9.63 -3.90 7.50
C LEU A 92 9.14 -4.27 6.10
N PHE A 93 7.85 -4.06 5.84
CA PHE A 93 7.23 -4.27 4.53
C PHE A 93 6.80 -2.93 3.96
N VAL A 94 7.29 -2.61 2.77
CA VAL A 94 7.04 -1.35 2.08
C VAL A 94 6.64 -1.59 0.62
N ASP A 95 5.90 -0.62 0.05
CA ASP A 95 5.41 -0.70 -1.31
C ASP A 95 6.21 0.26 -2.23
N ALA A 96 6.35 -0.08 -3.50
CA ALA A 96 7.22 0.62 -4.46
C ALA A 96 6.73 2.02 -4.86
N ASP A 97 5.46 2.34 -4.59
CA ASP A 97 4.83 3.65 -4.84
C ASP A 97 4.87 4.58 -3.62
N MET A 98 5.66 4.22 -2.60
CA MET A 98 5.86 4.99 -1.37
C MET A 98 7.19 5.77 -1.38
N ARG A 99 7.23 6.85 -0.60
CA ARG A 99 8.44 7.58 -0.19
C ARG A 99 8.41 7.75 1.33
N PHE A 100 9.58 7.77 1.94
CA PHE A 100 9.71 7.73 3.39
C PHE A 100 10.45 8.96 3.91
N ASP A 101 9.96 9.52 5.02
CA ASP A 101 10.71 10.51 5.79
C ASP A 101 12.01 9.88 6.32
N LYS A 102 13.03 10.70 6.59
CA LYS A 102 14.35 10.24 7.04
C LYS A 102 14.32 9.45 8.35
N ASP A 103 13.36 9.69 9.20
CA ASP A 103 13.20 9.03 10.51
C ASP A 103 12.12 7.94 10.49
N TYR A 104 11.55 7.60 9.31
CA TYR A 104 10.46 6.63 9.18
C TYR A 104 10.78 5.30 9.85
N VAL A 105 11.93 4.68 9.51
CA VAL A 105 12.33 3.38 10.08
C VAL A 105 12.51 3.49 11.59
N LYS A 106 13.22 4.51 12.07
CA LYS A 106 13.45 4.77 13.48
C LYS A 106 12.15 4.84 14.28
N ASP A 107 11.20 5.66 13.83
CA ASP A 107 9.93 5.88 14.53
C ASP A 107 9.02 4.65 14.47
N LEU A 108 9.09 3.90 13.34
CA LEU A 108 8.29 2.70 13.16
C LEU A 108 8.75 1.55 14.08
N ILE A 109 10.07 1.32 14.22
CA ILE A 109 10.61 0.17 14.98
C ILE A 109 10.77 0.42 16.46
N LYS A 110 10.79 1.68 16.91
CA LYS A 110 11.05 2.05 18.31
C LYS A 110 10.20 1.28 19.34
N PRO A 111 8.86 1.11 19.15
CA PRO A 111 8.06 0.33 20.10
C PRO A 111 8.42 -1.17 20.14
N ILE A 112 8.91 -1.72 19.03
CA ILE A 112 9.36 -3.12 18.94
C ILE A 112 10.70 -3.26 19.69
N GLN A 113 11.66 -2.37 19.44
CA GLN A 113 12.99 -2.40 20.06
C GLN A 113 12.96 -2.34 21.59
N ILE A 114 12.00 -1.59 22.15
CA ILE A 114 11.82 -1.51 23.62
C ILE A 114 10.94 -2.63 24.19
N GLY A 115 10.61 -3.65 23.40
CA GLY A 115 9.82 -4.81 23.82
C GLY A 115 8.35 -4.54 24.15
N LYS A 116 7.80 -3.39 23.71
CA LYS A 116 6.42 -3.01 24.03
C LYS A 116 5.38 -3.77 23.22
N VAL A 117 5.70 -4.08 21.95
CA VAL A 117 4.82 -4.77 20.99
C VAL A 117 5.64 -5.62 20.03
N VAL A 118 5.01 -6.62 19.41
CA VAL A 118 5.63 -7.46 18.38
C VAL A 118 5.58 -6.84 17.00
N GLY A 119 4.73 -5.83 16.78
CA GLY A 119 4.62 -5.19 15.48
C GLY A 119 3.97 -3.83 15.52
N THR A 120 4.22 -3.04 14.49
CA THR A 120 3.77 -1.65 14.38
C THR A 120 3.24 -1.34 12.97
N TYR A 121 2.48 -0.26 12.89
CA TYR A 121 2.06 0.38 11.65
C TYR A 121 2.10 1.91 11.81
N THR A 122 1.79 2.67 10.77
CA THR A 122 1.70 4.12 10.87
C THR A 122 0.32 4.62 10.49
N THR A 123 -0.09 5.72 11.13
CA THR A 123 -1.26 6.52 10.77
C THR A 123 -0.87 7.85 10.10
N GLU A 124 0.45 8.09 9.96
CA GLU A 124 1.00 9.27 9.29
C GLU A 124 1.36 8.97 7.81
N GLU A 125 0.50 8.22 7.13
CA GLU A 125 0.60 7.97 5.70
C GLU A 125 -0.07 9.11 4.94
N CYS A 126 0.72 9.93 4.25
CA CYS A 126 0.29 11.10 3.50
C CYS A 126 0.08 10.79 2.01
N VAL A 127 -0.81 11.53 1.36
CA VAL A 127 -0.97 11.46 -0.11
C VAL A 127 0.20 12.18 -0.78
N GLY A 128 1.02 11.44 -1.51
CA GLY A 128 2.26 11.93 -2.12
C GLY A 128 2.07 12.75 -3.41
N ASN A 129 0.87 12.75 -3.98
CA ASN A 129 0.51 13.43 -5.24
C ASN A 129 -0.80 14.21 -5.10
N TRP A 130 -0.93 15.01 -4.02
CA TRP A 130 -2.15 15.74 -3.70
C TRP A 130 -2.58 16.77 -4.76
N ASP A 131 -1.65 17.28 -5.57
CA ASP A 131 -1.95 18.26 -6.63
C ASP A 131 -2.79 17.65 -7.77
N ASN A 132 -2.83 16.33 -7.89
CA ASN A 132 -3.59 15.62 -8.90
C ASN A 132 -5.07 15.46 -8.49
N VAL A 133 -6.01 15.84 -9.38
CA VAL A 133 -7.45 15.78 -9.09
C VAL A 133 -7.97 14.36 -8.87
N TRP A 134 -7.46 13.37 -9.61
CA TRP A 134 -7.88 11.98 -9.46
C TRP A 134 -7.40 11.37 -8.15
N ALA A 135 -6.19 11.75 -7.72
CA ALA A 135 -5.66 11.38 -6.41
C ALA A 135 -6.51 11.93 -5.26
N ARG A 136 -7.02 13.16 -5.38
CA ARG A 136 -7.96 13.76 -4.42
C ARG A 136 -9.33 13.07 -4.46
N CYS A 137 -9.87 12.80 -5.67
CA CYS A 137 -11.11 12.05 -5.80
C CYS A 137 -11.04 10.67 -5.16
N TRP A 138 -9.88 9.98 -5.31
CA TRP A 138 -9.61 8.71 -4.62
C TRP A 138 -9.69 8.88 -3.10
N ASN A 139 -9.03 9.89 -2.56
CA ASN A 139 -9.05 10.21 -1.13
C ASN A 139 -10.48 10.42 -0.61
N ARG A 140 -11.30 11.19 -1.35
CA ARG A 140 -12.72 11.41 -1.03
C ARG A 140 -13.55 10.13 -1.10
N GLN A 141 -13.25 9.26 -2.05
CA GLN A 141 -13.95 7.99 -2.21
C GLN A 141 -13.71 7.07 -1.00
N GLU A 142 -12.48 7.04 -0.48
CA GLU A 142 -12.10 6.24 0.70
C GLU A 142 -12.57 6.89 2.02
N GLY A 143 -12.98 8.16 1.98
CA GLY A 143 -13.41 8.91 3.17
C GLY A 143 -12.25 9.25 4.10
N TRP A 144 -11.07 9.44 3.53
CA TRP A 144 -9.86 9.82 4.26
C TRP A 144 -9.81 11.33 4.52
N GLU A 145 -9.03 11.73 5.52
CA GLU A 145 -8.68 13.13 5.79
C GLU A 145 -7.89 13.75 4.64
N ASP A 146 -7.98 15.07 4.50
CA ASP A 146 -7.22 15.80 3.46
C ASP A 146 -5.72 15.54 3.61
N LYS A 147 -5.08 15.22 2.48
CA LYS A 147 -3.66 14.89 2.39
C LYS A 147 -3.21 13.65 3.18
N LYS A 148 -4.11 12.97 3.90
CA LYS A 148 -3.85 11.73 4.66
C LYS A 148 -4.49 10.53 3.98
N ARG A 149 -3.96 9.34 4.23
CA ARG A 149 -4.55 8.07 3.78
C ARG A 149 -5.23 7.31 4.93
N PHE A 150 -5.75 8.05 5.90
CA PHE A 150 -6.52 7.54 7.02
C PHE A 150 -7.78 8.37 7.24
N LYS A 151 -8.81 7.74 7.77
CA LYS A 151 -10.00 8.43 8.27
C LYS A 151 -9.64 9.29 9.48
N PRO A 152 -10.43 10.32 9.78
CA PRO A 152 -10.31 11.05 11.05
C PRO A 152 -10.30 10.10 12.25
N ASN A 153 -9.46 10.39 13.24
CA ASN A 153 -9.30 9.58 14.46
C ASN A 153 -8.93 8.11 14.16
N PRO A 154 -7.78 7.86 13.53
CA PRO A 154 -7.35 6.52 13.20
C PRO A 154 -7.13 5.68 14.48
N PRO A 155 -7.37 4.37 14.42
CA PRO A 155 -7.27 3.51 15.60
C PRO A 155 -5.82 3.42 16.11
N LYS A 156 -5.66 3.30 17.43
CA LYS A 156 -4.36 3.07 18.07
C LYS A 156 -3.75 1.71 17.67
N TYR A 157 -4.57 0.73 17.35
CA TYR A 157 -4.16 -0.61 16.94
C TYR A 157 -4.78 -0.95 15.59
N GLY A 158 -3.92 -1.27 14.61
CA GLY A 158 -4.32 -1.60 13.24
C GLY A 158 -4.53 -3.09 12.99
N THR A 159 -4.56 -3.45 11.71
CA THR A 159 -4.60 -4.84 11.23
C THR A 159 -3.47 -5.13 10.24
N ASP A 160 -2.80 -4.11 9.75
CA ASP A 160 -1.74 -4.19 8.76
C ASP A 160 -0.37 -3.96 9.42
N PHE A 161 0.52 -4.94 9.34
CA PHE A 161 1.86 -4.86 9.92
C PHE A 161 2.83 -4.21 8.92
N ARG A 162 3.28 -2.99 9.22
CA ARG A 162 4.37 -2.33 8.48
C ARG A 162 5.74 -2.73 9.02
N ALA A 163 5.84 -3.03 10.32
CA ALA A 163 7.02 -3.66 10.91
C ALA A 163 6.59 -4.75 11.91
N ILE A 164 7.42 -5.80 12.03
CA ILE A 164 7.16 -6.95 12.89
C ILE A 164 8.48 -7.61 13.31
N LEU A 165 8.50 -8.23 14.49
CA LEU A 165 9.57 -9.15 14.88
C LEU A 165 9.64 -10.33 13.90
N LYS A 166 10.84 -10.61 13.38
CA LYS A 166 11.07 -11.73 12.45
C LYS A 166 10.65 -13.07 13.06
N SER A 167 10.94 -13.29 14.34
CA SER A 167 10.53 -14.49 15.06
C SER A 167 9.02 -14.72 15.05
N GLU A 168 8.21 -13.67 15.22
CA GLU A 168 6.74 -13.79 15.18
C GLU A 168 6.22 -13.98 13.75
N PHE A 169 6.86 -13.34 12.75
CA PHE A 169 6.56 -13.55 11.35
C PHE A 169 6.83 -15.00 10.92
N ASP A 170 8.00 -15.53 11.28
CA ASP A 170 8.42 -16.91 10.94
C ASP A 170 7.54 -17.95 11.62
N LYS A 171 7.17 -17.73 12.90
CA LYS A 171 6.30 -18.61 13.70
C LYS A 171 4.96 -18.89 13.02
N VAL A 172 4.40 -17.91 12.31
CA VAL A 172 3.11 -18.06 11.62
C VAL A 172 3.26 -18.38 10.12
N GLY A 173 4.48 -18.57 9.63
CA GLY A 173 4.75 -18.93 8.24
C GLY A 173 4.57 -17.78 7.24
N GLY A 174 4.63 -16.52 7.70
CA GLY A 174 4.57 -15.34 6.85
C GLY A 174 3.17 -15.00 6.33
N PHE A 175 3.09 -14.29 5.20
CA PHE A 175 1.84 -13.92 4.54
C PHE A 175 1.22 -15.11 3.80
N ASP A 176 -0.12 -15.18 3.82
CA ASP A 176 -0.86 -16.11 2.97
C ASP A 176 -1.06 -15.50 1.59
N HIS A 177 -1.01 -16.34 0.55
CA HIS A 177 -1.25 -15.92 -0.82
C HIS A 177 -2.75 -15.87 -1.12
N ILE A 178 -3.43 -14.86 -0.61
CA ILE A 178 -4.89 -14.64 -0.72
C ILE A 178 -5.27 -13.36 -1.47
N GLY A 179 -4.32 -12.78 -2.23
CA GLY A 179 -4.54 -11.59 -3.05
C GLY A 179 -4.56 -10.29 -2.27
N TYR A 180 -5.47 -9.36 -2.58
CA TYR A 180 -5.50 -8.00 -2.02
C TYR A 180 -5.48 -7.95 -0.48
N THR A 181 -5.96 -8.98 0.18
CA THR A 181 -6.06 -9.05 1.65
C THR A 181 -4.93 -9.84 2.29
N ASP A 182 -3.84 -10.11 1.58
CA ASP A 182 -2.70 -10.88 2.07
C ASP A 182 -2.08 -10.29 3.35
N THR A 183 -2.00 -8.96 3.46
CA THR A 183 -1.46 -8.29 4.66
C THR A 183 -2.29 -8.54 5.92
N TRP A 184 -3.59 -8.79 5.80
CA TRP A 184 -4.45 -9.13 6.93
C TRP A 184 -4.21 -10.55 7.46
N SER A 185 -3.57 -11.42 6.68
CA SER A 185 -3.29 -12.80 7.08
C SER A 185 -2.42 -12.86 8.33
N LEU A 186 -1.47 -11.94 8.50
CA LEU A 186 -0.64 -11.87 9.70
C LEU A 186 -1.47 -11.58 10.95
N PHE A 187 -2.35 -10.58 10.89
CA PHE A 187 -3.25 -10.26 12.00
C PHE A 187 -4.12 -11.47 12.38
N ASN A 188 -4.71 -12.14 11.38
CA ASN A 188 -5.58 -13.30 11.63
C ASN A 188 -4.83 -14.48 12.26
N LYS A 189 -3.57 -14.72 11.85
CA LYS A 189 -2.75 -15.82 12.37
C LYS A 189 -2.12 -15.52 13.73
N LEU A 190 -1.70 -14.28 13.96
CA LEU A 190 -1.06 -13.87 15.20
C LEU A 190 -2.07 -13.60 16.34
N GLY A 191 -3.29 -13.21 16.02
CA GLY A 191 -4.29 -12.80 17.01
C GLY A 191 -3.97 -11.50 17.75
N VAL A 192 -2.89 -10.79 17.36
CA VAL A 192 -2.46 -9.52 17.95
C VAL A 192 -2.48 -8.40 16.93
N ARG A 193 -2.65 -7.17 17.40
CA ARG A 193 -2.75 -5.99 16.55
C ARG A 193 -1.47 -5.15 16.61
N PRO A 194 -0.97 -4.66 15.47
CA PRO A 194 0.15 -3.72 15.47
C PRO A 194 -0.22 -2.39 16.10
N LEU A 195 0.72 -1.79 16.81
CA LEU A 195 0.58 -0.47 17.43
C LEU A 195 0.84 0.63 16.41
N SER A 196 0.03 1.70 16.42
CA SER A 196 0.26 2.87 15.60
C SER A 196 1.50 3.66 16.07
N THR A 197 2.23 4.21 15.11
CA THR A 197 3.39 5.09 15.32
C THR A 197 3.20 6.42 14.59
N LYS A 198 4.13 7.35 14.80
CA LYS A 198 4.20 8.63 14.10
C LYS A 198 5.17 8.61 12.90
N ALA A 199 5.56 7.44 12.43
CA ALA A 199 6.43 7.27 11.28
C ALA A 199 5.78 7.85 10.02
N VAL A 200 6.40 8.84 9.37
CA VAL A 200 5.82 9.57 8.24
C VAL A 200 6.22 8.93 6.92
N CYS A 201 5.24 8.63 6.08
CA CYS A 201 5.47 8.21 4.70
C CYS A 201 4.47 8.87 3.74
N TYR A 202 4.80 8.83 2.46
CA TYR A 202 4.02 9.41 1.37
C TYR A 202 3.70 8.32 0.37
N HIS A 203 2.45 8.14 0.07
CA HIS A 203 1.96 7.12 -0.86
C HIS A 203 1.21 7.80 -2.00
N LYS A 204 1.49 7.40 -3.23
CA LYS A 204 0.76 7.92 -4.38
C LYS A 204 -0.64 7.30 -4.44
N ASN A 205 -1.65 8.15 -4.60
CA ASN A 205 -2.97 7.70 -5.04
C ASN A 205 -2.99 7.56 -6.58
N PRO A 206 -3.91 6.79 -7.16
CA PRO A 206 -4.10 6.77 -8.61
C PRO A 206 -4.26 8.19 -9.18
N ASP A 207 -3.47 8.53 -10.19
CA ASP A 207 -3.32 9.88 -10.75
C ASP A 207 -3.88 10.03 -12.18
N ALA A 208 -4.43 8.96 -12.73
CA ALA A 208 -5.13 8.93 -14.01
C ALA A 208 -6.34 7.99 -13.92
N LEU A 209 -7.37 8.22 -14.77
CA LEU A 209 -8.56 7.35 -14.79
C LEU A 209 -8.22 5.89 -15.10
N SER A 210 -7.22 5.63 -15.94
CA SER A 210 -6.72 4.29 -16.20
C SER A 210 -6.10 3.63 -14.95
N ALA A 211 -5.39 4.39 -14.12
CA ALA A 211 -4.84 3.93 -12.86
C ALA A 211 -5.95 3.69 -11.82
N VAL A 212 -6.95 4.59 -11.75
CA VAL A 212 -8.16 4.41 -10.93
C VAL A 212 -8.87 3.10 -11.30
N PHE A 213 -9.10 2.85 -12.59
CA PHE A 213 -9.73 1.61 -13.06
C PHE A 213 -8.92 0.38 -12.65
N ARG A 214 -7.61 0.35 -12.94
CA ARG A 214 -6.73 -0.79 -12.62
C ARG A 214 -6.72 -1.10 -11.13
N GLN A 215 -6.53 -0.08 -10.29
CA GLN A 215 -6.48 -0.24 -8.84
C GLN A 215 -7.83 -0.68 -8.27
N ALA A 216 -8.93 -0.11 -8.73
CA ALA A 216 -10.28 -0.49 -8.33
C ALA A 216 -10.60 -1.94 -8.73
N ARG A 217 -10.25 -2.34 -9.96
CA ARG A 217 -10.39 -3.72 -10.46
C ARG A 217 -9.59 -4.71 -9.63
N TRP A 218 -8.34 -4.38 -9.33
CA TRP A 218 -7.46 -5.23 -8.53
C TRP A 218 -7.99 -5.40 -7.10
N SER A 219 -8.35 -4.29 -6.43
CA SER A 219 -8.84 -4.31 -5.04
C SER A 219 -10.21 -4.99 -4.87
N ALA A 220 -10.98 -5.13 -5.94
CA ALA A 220 -12.29 -5.79 -5.92
C ALA A 220 -12.20 -7.33 -5.98
N LYS A 221 -11.07 -7.90 -6.37
CA LYS A 221 -10.84 -9.35 -6.44
C LYS A 221 -10.53 -9.92 -5.07
N ARG A 222 -11.54 -9.96 -4.22
CA ARG A 222 -11.45 -10.45 -2.83
C ARG A 222 -12.75 -11.09 -2.39
N PRO A 223 -12.74 -12.00 -1.42
CA PRO A 223 -13.96 -12.50 -0.80
C PRO A 223 -14.79 -11.36 -0.19
N TYR A 224 -16.08 -11.37 -0.43
CA TYR A 224 -17.01 -10.39 0.16
C TYR A 224 -17.63 -10.92 1.44
N LYS A 225 -17.83 -10.02 2.41
CA LYS A 225 -18.57 -10.34 3.65
C LYS A 225 -19.97 -10.82 3.26
N TYR A 226 -20.45 -11.87 3.90
CA TYR A 226 -21.70 -12.58 3.59
C TYR A 226 -21.71 -13.39 2.27
N GLY A 227 -20.53 -13.75 1.74
CA GLY A 227 -20.38 -14.66 0.60
C GLY A 227 -21.16 -14.20 -0.65
N LEU A 228 -22.02 -15.05 -1.19
CA LEU A 228 -22.78 -14.77 -2.42
C LEU A 228 -23.65 -13.50 -2.31
N PHE A 229 -24.36 -13.30 -1.19
CA PHE A 229 -25.19 -12.11 -0.98
C PHE A 229 -24.37 -10.83 -0.99
N GLY A 230 -23.20 -10.82 -0.33
CA GLY A 230 -22.29 -9.69 -0.35
C GLY A 230 -21.72 -9.41 -1.74
N THR A 231 -21.47 -10.45 -2.51
CA THR A 231 -21.00 -10.33 -3.91
C THR A 231 -22.09 -9.74 -4.81
N ILE A 232 -23.34 -10.22 -4.72
CA ILE A 232 -24.47 -9.68 -5.48
C ILE A 232 -24.71 -8.20 -5.10
N TYR A 233 -24.71 -7.88 -3.82
CA TYR A 233 -24.82 -6.49 -3.36
C TYR A 233 -23.72 -5.61 -3.92
N ALA A 234 -22.47 -6.08 -3.93
CA ALA A 234 -21.33 -5.33 -4.48
C ALA A 234 -21.47 -5.10 -5.99
N LEU A 235 -21.95 -6.11 -6.75
CA LEU A 235 -22.22 -5.98 -8.18
C LEU A 235 -23.32 -4.95 -8.46
N LEU A 236 -24.44 -5.05 -7.75
CA LEU A 236 -25.54 -4.08 -7.89
C LEU A 236 -25.06 -2.65 -7.60
N ARG A 237 -24.34 -2.47 -6.48
CA ARG A 237 -23.84 -1.15 -6.06
C ARG A 237 -22.83 -0.54 -7.04
N THR A 238 -22.08 -1.37 -7.77
CA THR A 238 -21.09 -0.93 -8.76
C THR A 238 -21.65 -0.89 -10.19
N SER A 239 -22.96 -1.18 -10.38
CA SER A 239 -23.62 -1.04 -11.68
C SER A 239 -23.65 0.41 -12.13
N PHE A 240 -23.64 0.63 -13.46
CA PHE A 240 -23.58 1.96 -14.05
C PHE A 240 -24.67 2.93 -13.54
N PRO A 241 -25.97 2.57 -13.49
CA PRO A 241 -27.00 3.50 -12.99
C PRO A 241 -26.77 3.93 -11.54
N ILE A 242 -26.45 2.99 -10.66
CA ILE A 242 -26.23 3.28 -9.24
C ILE A 242 -24.94 4.09 -9.06
N SER A 243 -23.88 3.77 -9.79
CA SER A 243 -22.63 4.50 -9.77
C SER A 243 -22.82 5.97 -10.22
N LEU A 244 -23.62 6.19 -11.26
CA LEU A 244 -23.93 7.54 -11.75
C LEU A 244 -24.67 8.36 -10.67
N VAL A 245 -25.71 7.80 -10.06
CA VAL A 245 -26.45 8.47 -8.98
C VAL A 245 -25.56 8.79 -7.78
N LEU A 246 -24.74 7.83 -7.34
CA LEU A 246 -23.80 8.03 -6.23
C LEU A 246 -22.70 9.04 -6.57
N GLY A 247 -22.27 9.09 -7.81
CA GLY A 247 -21.31 10.06 -8.32
C GLY A 247 -21.90 11.47 -8.30
N LEU A 248 -23.12 11.65 -8.82
CA LEU A 248 -23.84 12.93 -8.82
C LEU A 248 -24.11 13.44 -7.40
N THR A 249 -24.64 12.62 -6.52
CA THR A 249 -24.92 13.00 -5.13
C THR A 249 -23.65 13.43 -4.39
N LYS A 250 -22.54 12.72 -4.56
CA LYS A 250 -21.26 13.09 -3.96
C LYS A 250 -20.66 14.34 -4.59
N SER A 251 -20.81 14.50 -5.90
CA SER A 251 -20.36 15.69 -6.63
C SER A 251 -21.09 16.95 -6.12
N ILE A 252 -22.41 16.88 -6.03
CA ILE A 252 -23.24 17.97 -5.46
C ILE A 252 -22.81 18.28 -4.02
N TYR A 253 -22.63 17.25 -3.21
CA TYR A 253 -22.17 17.40 -1.83
C TYR A 253 -20.80 18.10 -1.71
N LEU A 254 -19.88 17.88 -2.64
CA LEU A 254 -18.56 18.53 -2.68
C LEU A 254 -18.65 20.00 -3.16
N LEU A 255 -19.69 20.37 -3.91
CA LEU A 255 -19.89 21.70 -4.45
C LEU A 255 -20.66 22.65 -3.50
N ILE A 256 -21.44 22.12 -2.54
CA ILE A 256 -22.28 22.92 -1.63
C ILE A 256 -21.46 23.47 -0.46
N PRO A 257 -21.48 24.80 -0.18
CA PRO A 257 -20.91 25.39 1.04
C PRO A 257 -21.61 24.87 2.32
N PRO A 258 -20.94 24.87 3.49
CA PRO A 258 -19.71 25.58 3.84
C PRO A 258 -18.46 24.70 3.83
N ARG A 259 -17.91 24.41 2.69
CA ARG A 259 -16.65 23.64 2.61
C ARG A 259 -15.56 24.51 2.05
N PRO A 260 -14.54 24.78 2.85
CA PRO A 260 -13.75 25.99 2.72
C PRO A 260 -12.51 25.87 1.84
N SER A 261 -12.33 24.84 1.00
CA SER A 261 -11.15 24.82 0.16
C SER A 261 -11.49 24.80 -1.33
N GLU A 262 -10.79 25.62 -2.12
CA GLU A 262 -10.82 25.58 -3.59
C GLU A 262 -10.62 24.16 -4.16
N ALA A 263 -9.86 23.32 -3.43
CA ALA A 263 -9.65 21.92 -3.76
C ALA A 263 -10.97 21.10 -3.80
N HIS A 264 -11.91 21.34 -2.88
CA HIS A 264 -13.19 20.64 -2.86
C HIS A 264 -14.08 20.99 -4.07
N GLN A 265 -14.04 22.25 -4.50
CA GLN A 265 -14.81 22.69 -5.66
C GLN A 265 -14.28 22.06 -6.96
N SER A 266 -12.95 21.98 -7.12
CA SER A 266 -12.36 21.34 -8.30
C SER A 266 -12.67 19.84 -8.38
N GLU A 267 -12.72 19.14 -7.25
CA GLU A 267 -13.03 17.72 -7.19
C GLU A 267 -14.49 17.44 -7.56
N GLY A 268 -15.43 18.29 -7.13
CA GLY A 268 -16.85 18.14 -7.40
C GLY A 268 -17.16 17.98 -8.88
N GLY A 269 -16.54 18.77 -9.74
CA GLY A 269 -16.73 18.70 -11.19
C GLY A 269 -16.25 17.38 -11.82
N PHE A 270 -15.23 16.75 -11.28
CA PHE A 270 -14.62 15.52 -11.81
C PHE A 270 -15.11 14.24 -11.11
N PHE A 271 -15.75 14.35 -9.96
CA PHE A 271 -16.07 13.20 -9.12
C PHE A 271 -17.05 12.23 -9.78
N VAL A 272 -17.96 12.69 -10.61
CA VAL A 272 -18.89 11.81 -11.33
C VAL A 272 -18.14 10.87 -12.26
N ILE A 273 -17.23 11.42 -13.08
CA ILE A 273 -16.42 10.63 -14.02
C ILE A 273 -15.54 9.66 -13.24
N PHE A 274 -14.87 10.14 -12.20
CA PHE A 274 -14.07 9.32 -11.30
C PHE A 274 -14.88 8.15 -10.75
N LYS A 275 -16.09 8.41 -10.23
CA LYS A 275 -16.94 7.40 -9.57
C LYS A 275 -17.37 6.31 -10.54
N VAL A 276 -17.78 6.69 -11.74
CA VAL A 276 -18.16 5.73 -12.79
C VAL A 276 -16.98 4.83 -13.16
N VAL A 277 -15.80 5.40 -13.38
CA VAL A 277 -14.59 4.63 -13.72
C VAL A 277 -14.14 3.72 -12.56
N TYR A 278 -14.18 4.23 -11.33
CA TYR A 278 -13.85 3.48 -10.12
C TYR A 278 -14.79 2.27 -9.96
N ASP A 279 -16.11 2.49 -10.03
CA ASP A 279 -17.09 1.41 -9.86
C ASP A 279 -17.06 0.43 -11.04
N TRP A 280 -16.83 0.90 -12.26
CA TRP A 280 -16.65 0.02 -13.41
C TRP A 280 -15.43 -0.90 -13.23
N GLY A 281 -14.31 -0.37 -12.76
CA GLY A 281 -13.15 -1.20 -12.39
C GLY A 281 -13.52 -2.27 -11.35
N ARG A 282 -14.23 -1.89 -10.30
CA ARG A 282 -14.68 -2.83 -9.26
C ARG A 282 -15.64 -3.88 -9.82
N PHE A 283 -16.61 -3.48 -10.64
CA PHE A 283 -17.55 -4.40 -11.28
C PHE A 283 -16.83 -5.47 -12.09
N VAL A 284 -15.89 -5.07 -12.96
CA VAL A 284 -15.07 -5.99 -13.74
C VAL A 284 -14.25 -6.92 -12.84
N GLY A 285 -13.62 -6.39 -11.79
CA GLY A 285 -12.84 -7.19 -10.84
C GLY A 285 -13.68 -8.24 -10.10
N ILE A 286 -14.92 -7.91 -9.73
CA ILE A 286 -15.86 -8.87 -9.09
C ILE A 286 -16.24 -9.97 -10.08
N ILE A 287 -16.58 -9.62 -11.32
CA ILE A 287 -16.92 -10.61 -12.35
C ILE A 287 -15.74 -11.56 -12.59
N GLU A 288 -14.53 -11.04 -12.74
CA GLU A 288 -13.33 -11.89 -12.91
C GLU A 288 -13.09 -12.84 -11.74
N MET A 289 -13.31 -12.37 -10.51
CA MET A 289 -13.19 -13.21 -9.33
C MET A 289 -14.23 -14.35 -9.37
N VAL A 290 -15.50 -14.04 -9.71
CA VAL A 290 -16.59 -15.02 -9.70
C VAL A 290 -16.48 -16.02 -10.85
N THR A 291 -16.12 -15.56 -12.07
CA THR A 291 -16.13 -16.40 -13.29
C THR A 291 -14.84 -17.18 -13.49
N ILE A 292 -13.69 -16.62 -13.11
CA ILE A 292 -12.38 -17.19 -13.40
C ILE A 292 -11.70 -17.73 -12.13
N GLY A 293 -12.27 -17.46 -10.96
CA GLY A 293 -11.67 -17.81 -9.67
C GLY A 293 -10.34 -17.08 -9.39
N LYS A 294 -10.06 -15.98 -10.10
CA LYS A 294 -8.82 -15.20 -9.95
C LYS A 294 -8.95 -14.23 -8.81
N LEU A 295 -8.32 -14.53 -7.69
CA LEU A 295 -7.97 -13.54 -6.68
C LEU A 295 -6.95 -12.54 -7.25
N SER A 296 -6.82 -11.37 -6.63
CA SER A 296 -5.78 -10.40 -7.00
C SER A 296 -4.38 -10.99 -6.74
N LYS A 297 -3.58 -11.07 -7.79
CA LYS A 297 -2.17 -11.44 -7.71
C LYS A 297 -1.32 -10.18 -7.62
#